data_74b18d034f36254a7f3b96612e48af9e
#
_entry.id   74b18d034f36254a7f3b96612e48af9e
#
_cell.length_a   1.000
_cell.length_b   1.000
_cell.length_c   1.000
_cell.angle_alpha   90.00
_cell.angle_beta   90.00
_cell.angle_gamma   90.00
#
_symmetry.space_group_name_H-M   'P 1'
#
loop_
_entity.id
_entity.type
_entity.pdbx_description
1 polymer ?
#
loop_
_entity_poly.entity_id
_entity_poly.type
_entity_poly.pdbx_seq_one_letter_code
_entity_poly.pdbx_strand_id
1 'polypeptide(L)'
;MLATIRDRLLTHRPTQIPSDPSLRAATALLLFERDGDVYCVLTKRTDTVRHHKGEVSFPGGMFEATDRDLEHTAFREAEEEVGVRFDDVEVIGRLDDSWTYSGFVISPFVGVMPYPYEFSTNPGEVAYLILLPYSLLKGEEFTPGRRGGEWTSFHYNGDRIWGATCRTLMAFRDIVENEKV
;
A
#
# COMPACT_ATOMS: atom_id res chain seq x y z
N MET A 1 -5.04 10.47 -15.14
CA MET A 1 -5.02 9.18 -14.44
C MET A 1 -5.56 9.31 -13.02
N LEU A 2 -5.06 10.24 -12.21
CA LEU A 2 -5.48 10.39 -10.81
C LEU A 2 -6.99 10.66 -10.65
N ALA A 3 -7.61 11.46 -11.54
CA ALA A 3 -9.06 11.67 -11.55
C ALA A 3 -9.83 10.36 -11.72
N THR A 4 -9.41 9.49 -12.64
CA THR A 4 -10.03 8.16 -12.83
C THR A 4 -9.91 7.31 -11.57
N ILE A 5 -8.75 7.32 -10.91
CA ILE A 5 -8.52 6.58 -9.65
C ILE A 5 -9.49 7.08 -8.58
N ARG A 6 -9.64 8.40 -8.42
CA ARG A 6 -10.60 9.00 -7.46
C ARG A 6 -12.02 8.53 -7.73
N ASP A 7 -12.49 8.64 -8.96
CA ASP A 7 -13.86 8.27 -9.34
C ASP A 7 -14.14 6.79 -9.06
N ARG A 8 -13.18 5.92 -9.36
CA ARG A 8 -13.31 4.49 -9.09
C ARG A 8 -13.38 4.18 -7.59
N LEU A 9 -12.50 4.78 -6.80
CA LEU A 9 -12.49 4.58 -5.35
C LEU A 9 -13.72 5.15 -4.65
N LEU A 10 -14.26 6.29 -5.10
CA LEU A 10 -15.50 6.86 -4.57
C LEU A 10 -16.70 5.93 -4.73
N THR A 11 -16.71 5.12 -5.79
CA THR A 11 -17.79 4.17 -6.07
C THR A 11 -17.54 2.78 -5.52
N HIS A 12 -16.30 2.47 -5.16
CA HIS A 12 -15.94 1.18 -4.56
C HIS A 12 -16.59 1.00 -3.19
N ARG A 13 -17.05 -0.20 -2.90
CA ARG A 13 -17.60 -0.58 -1.60
C ARG A 13 -16.71 -1.66 -1.02
N PRO A 14 -15.77 -1.29 -0.14
CA PRO A 14 -14.77 -2.22 0.35
C PRO A 14 -15.39 -3.34 1.19
N THR A 15 -15.00 -4.56 0.89
CA THR A 15 -15.32 -5.73 1.71
C THR A 15 -14.50 -5.69 2.99
N GLN A 16 -15.17 -5.78 4.13
CA GLN A 16 -14.52 -5.83 5.43
C GLN A 16 -14.53 -7.25 5.98
N ILE A 17 -13.40 -7.66 6.54
CA ILE A 17 -13.25 -8.98 7.18
C ILE A 17 -13.36 -8.78 8.70
N PRO A 18 -14.36 -9.38 9.36
CA PRO A 18 -14.44 -9.37 10.81
C PRO A 18 -13.21 -10.07 11.43
N SER A 19 -12.55 -9.41 12.37
CA SER A 19 -11.40 -9.98 13.08
C SER A 19 -11.26 -9.35 14.47
N ASP A 20 -10.50 -10.01 15.33
CA ASP A 20 -10.10 -9.43 16.62
C ASP A 20 -9.27 -8.16 16.38
N PRO A 21 -9.47 -7.08 17.16
CA PRO A 21 -8.69 -5.86 17.04
C PRO A 21 -7.16 -6.10 17.11
N SER A 22 -6.71 -7.04 17.92
CA SER A 22 -5.29 -7.40 18.05
C SER A 22 -4.68 -8.04 16.78
N LEU A 23 -5.53 -8.45 15.84
CA LEU A 23 -5.13 -9.00 14.54
C LEU A 23 -5.36 -8.01 13.39
N ARG A 24 -5.65 -6.74 13.70
CA ARG A 24 -5.87 -5.69 12.69
C ARG A 24 -4.58 -4.94 12.40
N ALA A 25 -4.37 -4.69 11.13
CA ALA A 25 -3.34 -3.80 10.62
C ALA A 25 -3.91 -2.92 9.53
N ALA A 26 -3.28 -1.78 9.30
CA ALA A 26 -3.65 -0.89 8.21
C ALA A 26 -2.42 -0.42 7.45
N THR A 27 -2.60 -0.13 6.16
CA THR A 27 -1.53 0.36 5.29
C THR A 27 -1.98 1.60 4.52
N ALA A 28 -1.06 2.52 4.28
CA ALA A 28 -1.27 3.72 3.48
C ALA A 28 -0.74 3.51 2.06
N LEU A 29 -1.64 3.44 1.10
CA LEU A 29 -1.34 3.45 -0.33
C LEU A 29 -1.26 4.91 -0.76
N LEU A 30 -0.08 5.53 -0.59
CA LEU A 30 0.17 6.93 -0.88
C LEU A 30 0.44 7.14 -2.36
N LEU A 31 -0.36 7.99 -2.99
CA LEU A 31 -0.29 8.30 -4.42
C LEU A 31 0.12 9.76 -4.65
N PHE A 32 0.89 10.00 -5.71
CA PHE A 32 1.18 11.33 -6.22
C PHE A 32 1.34 11.32 -7.75
N GLU A 33 1.12 12.47 -8.39
CA GLU A 33 1.38 12.62 -9.83
C GLU A 33 2.78 13.19 -10.08
N ARG A 34 3.48 12.59 -11.05
CA ARG A 34 4.77 13.04 -11.52
C ARG A 34 4.94 12.66 -12.99
N ASP A 35 5.38 13.62 -13.82
CA ASP A 35 5.71 13.41 -15.23
C ASP A 35 4.59 12.73 -16.06
N GLY A 36 3.32 12.99 -15.70
CA GLY A 36 2.15 12.45 -16.40
C GLY A 36 1.74 11.04 -15.96
N ASP A 37 2.42 10.42 -15.00
CA ASP A 37 2.04 9.15 -14.39
C ASP A 37 1.68 9.33 -12.90
N VAL A 38 0.99 8.36 -12.32
CA VAL A 38 0.73 8.27 -10.89
C VAL A 38 1.72 7.29 -10.28
N TYR A 39 2.32 7.68 -9.19
CA TYR A 39 3.27 6.84 -8.45
C TYR A 39 2.68 6.42 -7.12
N CYS A 40 3.02 5.21 -6.70
CA CYS A 40 2.71 4.66 -5.40
C CYS A 40 3.99 4.55 -4.56
N VAL A 41 3.92 4.97 -3.29
CA VAL A 41 5.03 4.89 -2.35
C VAL A 41 5.05 3.52 -1.68
N LEU A 42 6.17 2.82 -1.81
CA LEU A 42 6.48 1.59 -1.07
C LEU A 42 7.77 1.80 -0.28
N THR A 43 7.94 1.02 0.77
CA THR A 43 9.14 0.98 1.62
C THR A 43 9.87 -0.33 1.43
N LYS A 44 11.20 -0.29 1.38
CA LYS A 44 12.06 -1.44 1.60
C LYS A 44 12.40 -1.51 3.08
N ARG A 45 11.99 -2.56 3.76
CA ARG A 45 12.31 -2.74 5.17
C ARG A 45 13.79 -3.04 5.37
N THR A 46 14.34 -2.59 6.49
CA THR A 46 15.73 -2.91 6.86
C THR A 46 15.88 -4.39 7.24
N ASP A 47 17.10 -4.88 7.22
CA ASP A 47 17.42 -6.24 7.71
C ASP A 47 17.51 -6.31 9.25
N THR A 48 17.41 -5.15 9.93
CA THR A 48 17.51 -5.03 11.38
C THR A 48 16.18 -5.18 12.12
N VAL A 49 15.04 -5.02 11.42
CA VAL A 49 13.72 -5.21 12.03
C VAL A 49 13.50 -6.67 12.47
N ARG A 50 12.59 -6.89 13.43
CA ARG A 50 12.31 -8.24 13.95
C ARG A 50 11.61 -9.15 12.96
N HIS A 51 10.66 -8.58 12.19
CA HIS A 51 9.80 -9.29 11.26
C HIS A 51 9.89 -8.69 9.86
N HIS A 52 9.66 -9.51 8.82
CA HIS A 52 9.59 -9.05 7.43
C HIS A 52 10.86 -8.32 6.94
N LYS A 53 12.04 -8.83 7.35
CA LYS A 53 13.35 -8.27 6.98
C LYS A 53 13.54 -8.22 5.48
N GLY A 54 13.94 -7.05 4.96
CA GLY A 54 14.21 -6.86 3.54
C GLY A 54 13.00 -7.04 2.62
N GLU A 55 11.78 -7.10 3.16
CA GLU A 55 10.56 -7.14 2.36
C GLU A 55 10.19 -5.75 1.86
N VAL A 56 9.43 -5.72 0.77
CA VAL A 56 8.80 -4.49 0.24
C VAL A 56 7.36 -4.44 0.70
N SER A 57 6.97 -3.33 1.31
CA SER A 57 5.61 -3.10 1.81
C SER A 57 5.12 -1.68 1.53
N PHE A 58 3.82 -1.47 1.65
CA PHE A 58 3.29 -0.13 1.89
C PHE A 58 3.69 0.32 3.30
N PRO A 59 3.82 1.63 3.54
CA PRO A 59 3.84 2.16 4.91
C PRO A 59 2.61 1.65 5.67
N GLY A 60 2.82 1.19 6.92
CA GLY A 60 1.71 0.67 7.71
C GLY A 60 2.13 -0.28 8.82
N GLY A 61 1.20 -0.53 9.73
CA GLY A 61 1.43 -1.35 10.90
C GLY A 61 0.18 -1.81 11.61
N MET A 62 0.36 -2.28 12.82
CA MET A 62 -0.71 -2.84 13.65
C MET A 62 -1.56 -1.72 14.26
N PHE A 63 -2.85 -2.02 14.42
CA PHE A 63 -3.76 -1.16 15.17
C PHE A 63 -3.34 -1.10 16.65
N GLU A 64 -3.20 0.10 17.17
CA GLU A 64 -2.91 0.35 18.56
C GLU A 64 -4.14 0.91 19.31
N ALA A 65 -4.19 0.70 20.61
CA ALA A 65 -5.32 1.17 21.44
C ALA A 65 -5.46 2.72 21.47
N THR A 66 -4.42 3.43 21.08
CA THR A 66 -4.39 4.89 20.94
C THR A 66 -4.91 5.39 19.61
N ASP A 67 -5.04 4.49 18.61
CA ASP A 67 -5.58 4.83 17.31
C ASP A 67 -7.10 5.02 17.38
N ARG A 68 -7.61 6.05 16.74
CA ARG A 68 -9.06 6.32 16.66
C ARG A 68 -9.78 5.26 15.83
N ASP A 69 -9.14 4.83 14.75
CA ASP A 69 -9.61 3.86 13.77
C ASP A 69 -8.44 3.36 12.90
N LEU A 70 -8.72 2.47 11.96
CA LEU A 70 -7.70 1.90 11.06
C LEU A 70 -7.16 2.92 10.03
N GLU A 71 -7.92 3.94 9.68
CA GLU A 71 -7.43 5.03 8.84
C GLU A 71 -6.33 5.81 9.59
N HIS A 72 -6.58 6.13 10.86
CA HIS A 72 -5.59 6.76 11.72
C HIS A 72 -4.34 5.89 11.85
N THR A 73 -4.48 4.56 12.03
CA THR A 73 -3.34 3.64 12.04
C THR A 73 -2.49 3.77 10.77
N ALA A 74 -3.13 3.68 9.59
CA ALA A 74 -2.42 3.71 8.32
C ALA A 74 -1.57 4.98 8.14
N PHE A 75 -2.13 6.14 8.48
CA PHE A 75 -1.44 7.41 8.26
C PHE A 75 -0.50 7.79 9.41
N ARG A 76 -0.72 7.35 10.64
CA ARG A 76 0.26 7.44 11.73
C ARG A 76 1.53 6.68 11.37
N GLU A 77 1.39 5.44 10.90
CA GLU A 77 2.53 4.63 10.46
C GLU A 77 3.24 5.25 9.24
N ALA A 78 2.49 5.83 8.30
CA ALA A 78 3.09 6.55 7.17
C ALA A 78 3.90 7.78 7.62
N GLU A 79 3.43 8.50 8.64
CA GLU A 79 4.19 9.62 9.22
C GLU A 79 5.45 9.10 9.93
N GLU A 80 5.37 8.02 10.70
CA GLU A 80 6.49 7.43 11.44
C GLU A 80 7.54 6.80 10.51
N GLU A 81 7.12 6.06 9.47
CA GLU A 81 8.03 5.34 8.57
C GLU A 81 8.65 6.23 7.49
N VAL A 82 7.87 7.14 6.90
CA VAL A 82 8.28 7.89 5.69
C VAL A 82 8.13 9.40 5.81
N GLY A 83 7.66 9.91 6.95
CA GLY A 83 7.53 11.34 7.23
C GLY A 83 6.41 12.04 6.49
N VAL A 84 5.44 11.30 5.93
CA VAL A 84 4.29 11.87 5.24
C VAL A 84 3.21 12.23 6.26
N ARG A 85 3.02 13.53 6.52
CA ARG A 85 2.06 14.02 7.49
C ARG A 85 0.64 13.74 7.05
N PHE A 86 -0.21 13.31 7.97
CA PHE A 86 -1.62 13.05 7.66
C PHE A 86 -2.34 14.28 7.10
N ASP A 87 -2.04 15.48 7.62
CA ASP A 87 -2.63 16.74 7.16
C ASP A 87 -2.30 17.08 5.70
N ASP A 88 -1.24 16.49 5.13
CA ASP A 88 -0.84 16.68 3.75
C ASP A 88 -1.46 15.65 2.80
N VAL A 89 -2.27 14.70 3.32
CA VAL A 89 -2.83 13.60 2.55
C VAL A 89 -4.35 13.78 2.41
N GLU A 90 -4.84 13.75 1.19
CA GLU A 90 -6.27 13.63 0.89
C GLU A 90 -6.64 12.15 0.79
N VAL A 91 -7.37 11.62 1.76
CA VAL A 91 -7.88 10.25 1.72
C VAL A 91 -9.00 10.15 0.69
N ILE A 92 -8.82 9.29 -0.32
CA ILE A 92 -9.75 9.14 -1.45
C ILE A 92 -10.52 7.81 -1.42
N GLY A 93 -10.24 6.94 -0.47
CA GLY A 93 -10.95 5.69 -0.27
C GLY A 93 -10.12 4.61 0.39
N ARG A 94 -10.65 3.41 0.41
CA ARG A 94 -9.96 2.19 0.87
C ARG A 94 -10.25 1.02 -0.05
N LEU A 95 -9.37 0.02 -0.01
CA LEU A 95 -9.55 -1.24 -0.73
C LEU A 95 -10.19 -2.30 0.18
N ASP A 96 -10.46 -3.48 -0.39
CA ASP A 96 -10.93 -4.64 0.36
C ASP A 96 -9.90 -5.09 1.39
N ASP A 97 -10.37 -5.54 2.55
CA ASP A 97 -9.53 -6.18 3.55
C ASP A 97 -8.91 -7.47 2.99
N SER A 98 -7.71 -7.77 3.40
CA SER A 98 -7.02 -8.99 3.00
C SER A 98 -6.36 -9.70 4.17
N TRP A 99 -6.36 -11.06 4.16
CA TRP A 99 -5.63 -11.86 5.11
C TRP A 99 -4.14 -11.91 4.81
N THR A 100 -3.34 -11.87 5.87
CA THR A 100 -1.92 -12.27 5.80
C THR A 100 -1.76 -13.75 6.17
N TYR A 101 -0.60 -14.29 5.86
CA TYR A 101 -0.23 -15.63 6.29
C TYR A 101 -0.14 -15.77 7.81
N SER A 102 0.28 -14.71 8.47
CA SER A 102 0.40 -14.64 9.92
C SER A 102 -0.95 -14.48 10.63
N GLY A 103 -2.06 -14.46 9.89
CA GLY A 103 -3.41 -14.36 10.45
C GLY A 103 -3.88 -12.94 10.71
N PHE A 104 -3.13 -11.92 10.31
CA PHE A 104 -3.58 -10.53 10.39
C PHE A 104 -4.53 -10.19 9.25
N VAL A 105 -5.45 -9.26 9.52
CA VAL A 105 -6.30 -8.61 8.52
C VAL A 105 -5.73 -7.23 8.26
N ILE A 106 -5.35 -6.97 7.00
CA ILE A 106 -4.85 -5.67 6.54
C ILE A 106 -5.98 -4.91 5.87
N SER A 107 -6.14 -3.66 6.27
CA SER A 107 -7.04 -2.67 5.67
C SER A 107 -6.22 -1.61 4.92
N PRO A 108 -6.19 -1.61 3.57
CA PRO A 108 -5.44 -0.62 2.81
C PRO A 108 -6.28 0.65 2.61
N PHE A 109 -5.74 1.80 2.99
CA PHE A 109 -6.31 3.14 2.73
C PHE A 109 -5.54 3.81 1.61
N VAL A 110 -6.24 4.51 0.73
CA VAL A 110 -5.65 5.19 -0.42
C VAL A 110 -5.71 6.69 -0.18
N GLY A 111 -4.55 7.32 -0.21
CA GLY A 111 -4.41 8.75 -0.03
C GLY A 111 -3.59 9.39 -1.15
N VAL A 112 -3.94 10.63 -1.50
CA VAL A 112 -3.18 11.45 -2.46
C VAL A 112 -2.41 12.51 -1.70
N MET A 113 -1.13 12.61 -1.99
CA MET A 113 -0.22 13.58 -1.39
C MET A 113 0.34 14.53 -2.45
N PRO A 114 0.81 15.74 -2.07
CA PRO A 114 1.47 16.64 -3.01
C PRO A 114 2.83 16.06 -3.48
N TYR A 115 3.28 16.51 -4.64
CA TYR A 115 4.62 16.21 -5.13
C TYR A 115 5.21 17.49 -5.80
N PRO A 116 6.50 17.83 -5.61
CA PRO A 116 7.50 17.11 -4.81
C PRO A 116 7.19 17.10 -3.30
N TYR A 117 7.58 16.04 -2.61
CA TYR A 117 7.44 15.89 -1.17
C TYR A 117 8.80 15.55 -0.53
N GLU A 118 9.10 16.17 0.61
CA GLU A 118 10.33 15.91 1.34
C GLU A 118 10.11 14.73 2.31
N PHE A 119 10.42 13.52 1.84
CA PHE A 119 10.32 12.32 2.65
C PHE A 119 11.39 12.30 3.76
N SER A 120 11.00 11.89 4.95
CA SER A 120 11.88 11.68 6.09
C SER A 120 11.72 10.24 6.60
N THR A 121 12.53 9.32 6.06
CA THR A 121 12.43 7.91 6.42
C THR A 121 13.01 7.63 7.80
N ASN A 122 12.35 6.72 8.55
CA ASN A 122 12.89 6.15 9.78
C ASN A 122 13.99 5.13 9.43
N PRO A 123 15.29 5.42 9.65
CA PRO A 123 16.38 4.54 9.24
C PRO A 123 16.43 3.21 10.02
N GLY A 124 15.72 3.12 11.15
CA GLY A 124 15.58 1.87 11.91
C GLY A 124 14.66 0.86 11.24
N GLU A 125 13.74 1.32 10.38
CA GLU A 125 12.71 0.48 9.76
C GLU A 125 12.78 0.47 8.25
N VAL A 126 13.06 1.61 7.62
CA VAL A 126 13.05 1.81 6.17
C VAL A 126 14.47 2.00 5.64
N ALA A 127 14.91 1.07 4.79
CA ALA A 127 16.21 1.16 4.13
C ALA A 127 16.18 2.19 2.98
N TYR A 128 15.12 2.19 2.18
CA TYR A 128 14.86 3.16 1.11
C TYR A 128 13.41 3.10 0.62
N LEU A 129 13.02 4.14 -0.12
CA LEU A 129 11.72 4.22 -0.76
C LEU A 129 11.75 3.64 -2.17
N ILE A 130 10.65 3.03 -2.56
CA ILE A 130 10.38 2.59 -3.92
C ILE A 130 9.18 3.38 -4.43
N LEU A 131 9.40 4.21 -5.44
CA LEU A 131 8.35 4.97 -6.11
C LEU A 131 7.92 4.15 -7.34
N LEU A 132 6.81 3.43 -7.20
CA LEU A 132 6.31 2.50 -8.21
C LEU A 132 5.34 3.21 -9.15
N PRO A 133 5.62 3.34 -10.46
CA PRO A 133 4.70 3.97 -11.39
C PRO A 133 3.47 3.09 -11.64
N TYR A 134 2.29 3.71 -11.65
CA TYR A 134 1.03 3.01 -11.90
C TYR A 134 0.98 2.38 -13.30
N SER A 135 1.60 3.01 -14.29
CA SER A 135 1.69 2.47 -15.64
C SER A 135 2.29 1.06 -15.68
N LEU A 136 3.21 0.73 -14.75
CA LEU A 136 3.75 -0.62 -14.63
C LEU A 136 2.67 -1.66 -14.31
N LEU A 137 1.69 -1.31 -13.47
CA LEU A 137 0.61 -2.23 -13.08
C LEU A 137 -0.31 -2.59 -14.27
N LYS A 138 -0.31 -1.76 -15.31
CA LYS A 138 -1.07 -1.96 -16.56
C LYS A 138 -0.27 -2.72 -17.62
N GLY A 139 1.06 -2.77 -17.48
CA GLY A 139 1.95 -3.40 -18.45
C GLY A 139 1.91 -4.91 -18.38
N GLU A 140 2.32 -5.55 -19.49
CA GLU A 140 2.45 -7.01 -19.59
C GLU A 140 3.50 -7.56 -18.60
N GLU A 141 4.45 -6.74 -18.17
CA GLU A 141 5.47 -7.08 -17.18
C GLU A 141 4.87 -7.31 -15.79
N PHE A 142 3.72 -6.69 -15.51
CA PHE A 142 2.96 -6.96 -14.30
C PHE A 142 2.04 -8.17 -14.50
N THR A 143 2.64 -9.32 -14.69
CA THR A 143 1.95 -10.63 -14.70
C THR A 143 2.33 -11.41 -13.44
N PRO A 144 1.76 -11.09 -12.27
CA PRO A 144 2.05 -11.84 -11.07
C PRO A 144 1.54 -13.27 -11.24
N GLY A 145 2.47 -14.18 -11.50
CA GLY A 145 2.18 -15.58 -11.81
C GLY A 145 2.05 -16.44 -10.56
N ARG A 146 1.11 -17.38 -10.60
CA ARG A 146 1.08 -18.52 -9.71
C ARG A 146 1.98 -19.61 -10.27
N ARG A 147 3.16 -19.80 -9.73
CA ARG A 147 3.98 -20.99 -10.00
C ARG A 147 3.91 -21.92 -8.81
N GLY A 148 3.34 -23.12 -9.00
CA GLY A 148 3.51 -24.25 -8.06
C GLY A 148 3.05 -24.01 -6.61
N GLY A 149 2.01 -23.19 -6.37
CA GLY A 149 1.55 -22.89 -5.01
C GLY A 149 2.27 -21.70 -4.36
N GLU A 150 3.27 -21.14 -5.01
CA GLU A 150 3.94 -19.92 -4.54
C GLU A 150 3.09 -18.66 -4.82
N TRP A 151 3.27 -17.66 -3.94
CA TRP A 151 2.56 -16.41 -3.96
C TRP A 151 2.86 -15.59 -5.20
N THR A 152 1.85 -14.88 -5.67
CA THR A 152 2.00 -13.86 -6.70
C THR A 152 3.13 -12.89 -6.33
N SER A 153 4.08 -12.71 -7.22
CA SER A 153 5.18 -11.78 -7.05
C SER A 153 5.64 -11.22 -8.40
N PHE A 154 6.21 -10.04 -8.38
CA PHE A 154 6.91 -9.44 -9.52
C PHE A 154 8.19 -8.75 -9.04
N HIS A 155 9.04 -8.32 -9.98
CA HIS A 155 10.27 -7.60 -9.66
C HIS A 155 10.22 -6.18 -10.22
N TYR A 156 10.72 -5.25 -9.44
CA TYR A 156 10.89 -3.86 -9.87
C TYR A 156 12.21 -3.32 -9.33
N ASN A 157 13.09 -2.84 -10.24
CA ASN A 157 14.43 -2.32 -9.91
C ASN A 157 15.28 -3.26 -9.03
N GLY A 158 15.16 -4.58 -9.22
CA GLY A 158 15.90 -5.58 -8.46
C GLY A 158 15.20 -6.04 -7.17
N ASP A 159 14.17 -5.36 -6.72
CA ASP A 159 13.37 -5.77 -5.56
C ASP A 159 12.25 -6.73 -5.96
N ARG A 160 12.05 -7.76 -5.14
CA ARG A 160 10.91 -8.65 -5.24
C ARG A 160 9.75 -8.11 -4.42
N ILE A 161 8.61 -7.86 -5.09
CA ILE A 161 7.35 -7.45 -4.46
C ILE A 161 6.41 -8.64 -4.49
N TRP A 162 5.96 -9.11 -3.32
CA TRP A 162 5.22 -10.36 -3.17
C TRP A 162 4.19 -10.29 -2.03
N GLY A 163 3.47 -11.38 -1.81
CA GLY A 163 2.58 -11.53 -0.66
C GLY A 163 1.44 -10.52 -0.61
N ALA A 164 1.20 -9.93 0.56
CA ALA A 164 0.13 -8.97 0.77
C ALA A 164 0.31 -7.72 -0.09
N THR A 165 1.52 -7.19 -0.19
CA THR A 165 1.82 -6.00 -1.00
C THR A 165 1.46 -6.20 -2.47
N CYS A 166 1.88 -7.33 -3.05
CA CYS A 166 1.56 -7.66 -4.43
C CYS A 166 0.04 -7.82 -4.64
N ARG A 167 -0.66 -8.50 -3.72
CA ARG A 167 -2.12 -8.66 -3.80
C ARG A 167 -2.86 -7.33 -3.69
N THR A 168 -2.41 -6.44 -2.81
CA THR A 168 -2.99 -5.10 -2.67
C THR A 168 -2.81 -4.27 -3.95
N LEU A 169 -1.62 -4.32 -4.59
CA LEU A 169 -1.39 -3.67 -5.89
C LEU A 169 -2.31 -4.24 -6.99
N MET A 170 -2.51 -5.57 -7.02
CA MET A 170 -3.45 -6.20 -7.96
C MET A 170 -4.88 -5.74 -7.72
N ALA A 171 -5.34 -5.77 -6.47
CA ALA A 171 -6.69 -5.32 -6.11
C ALA A 171 -6.90 -3.85 -6.47
N PHE A 172 -5.91 -2.99 -6.20
CA PHE A 172 -5.95 -1.58 -6.58
C PHE A 172 -6.08 -1.42 -8.10
N ARG A 173 -5.21 -2.09 -8.89
CA ARG A 173 -5.31 -2.07 -10.35
C ARG A 173 -6.69 -2.52 -10.82
N ASP A 174 -7.19 -3.64 -10.29
CA ASP A 174 -8.45 -4.23 -10.73
C ASP A 174 -9.65 -3.31 -10.42
N ILE A 175 -9.64 -2.58 -9.31
CA ILE A 175 -10.66 -1.55 -9.00
C ILE A 175 -10.58 -0.40 -10.01
N VAL A 176 -9.38 0.04 -10.37
CA VAL A 176 -9.17 1.19 -11.25
C VAL A 176 -9.46 0.85 -12.72
N GLU A 177 -9.01 -0.32 -13.19
CA GLU A 177 -9.11 -0.70 -14.61
C GLU A 177 -10.45 -1.39 -14.97
N ASN A 178 -11.13 -2.03 -14.00
CA ASN A 178 -12.41 -2.68 -14.30
C ASN A 178 -13.51 -1.64 -14.41
N GLU A 179 -13.96 -1.41 -15.63
CA GLU A 179 -15.23 -0.74 -15.87
C GLU A 179 -16.34 -1.63 -15.29
N LYS A 180 -17.03 -1.18 -14.23
CA LYS A 180 -18.30 -1.81 -13.87
C LYS A 180 -19.26 -1.55 -15.02
N VAL A 181 -19.54 -2.60 -15.81
CA VAL A 181 -20.65 -2.64 -16.75
C VAL A 181 -21.98 -2.52 -16.00
#